data_cacea01b9808ef94fefa1d5e5601a346
#
_entry.id   cacea01b9808ef94fefa1d5e5601a346
#
_cell.length_a   1.000
_cell.length_b   1.000
_cell.length_c   1.000
_cell.angle_alpha   90.00
_cell.angle_beta   90.00
_cell.angle_gamma   90.00
#
_symmetry.space_group_name_H-M   'P 1'
#
loop_
_entity.id
_entity.type
_entity.pdbx_description
1 polymer ?
#
loop_
_entity_poly.entity_id
_entity_poly.type
_entity_poly.pdbx_seq_one_letter_code
_entity_poly.pdbx_strand_id
1 'polypeptide(L)'
;MVKIRLARGGAKKNPFYSIVATDSRKRRDSGYIERIGYFNPVARGQEVRLQLEEDRLSHWISQGAQISDRVKQLVKEYRDPSIREKQLAKQSAKADDKAKKIAAEEKAKADLEAKEAAAEAAAAEEAAAAEAAAAEAPAEEAAEEAPAEE
;
A
#
# COMPACT_ATOMS: atom_id res chain seq x y z
N MET A 1 34.21 -8.84 15.83
CA MET A 1 33.21 -9.86 15.46
C MET A 1 32.75 -9.61 14.05
N VAL A 2 32.92 -10.58 13.15
CA VAL A 2 32.55 -10.44 11.74
C VAL A 2 31.05 -10.75 11.55
N LYS A 3 30.37 -9.92 10.75
CA LYS A 3 28.96 -10.12 10.35
C LYS A 3 28.84 -10.10 8.82
N ILE A 4 28.02 -11.01 8.30
CA ILE A 4 27.63 -11.04 6.90
C ILE A 4 26.31 -10.31 6.78
N ARG A 5 26.30 -9.18 6.09
CA ARG A 5 25.15 -8.30 5.97
C ARG A 5 25.04 -7.64 4.60
N LEU A 6 23.93 -6.95 4.36
CA LEU A 6 23.71 -6.14 3.16
C LEU A 6 24.27 -4.73 3.36
N ALA A 7 25.16 -4.31 2.47
CA ALA A 7 25.54 -2.91 2.30
C ALA A 7 24.70 -2.31 1.17
N ARG A 8 24.14 -1.12 1.38
CA ARG A 8 23.31 -0.45 0.38
C ARG A 8 24.16 0.44 -0.51
N GLY A 9 24.01 0.32 -1.81
CA GLY A 9 24.48 1.22 -2.85
C GLY A 9 23.34 1.66 -3.75
N GLY A 10 23.68 2.29 -4.86
CA GLY A 10 22.72 2.75 -5.85
C GLY A 10 22.01 4.05 -5.50
N ALA A 11 21.11 4.49 -6.37
CA ALA A 11 20.36 5.73 -6.23
C ALA A 11 19.19 5.62 -5.23
N LYS A 12 18.57 6.75 -4.84
CA LYS A 12 17.47 6.82 -3.87
C LYS A 12 16.28 5.93 -4.24
N LYS A 13 15.89 5.88 -5.51
CA LYS A 13 14.76 5.07 -6.01
C LYS A 13 15.19 3.75 -6.65
N ASN A 14 16.50 3.51 -6.86
CA ASN A 14 17.04 2.29 -7.44
C ASN A 14 18.13 1.69 -6.53
N PRO A 15 17.73 1.06 -5.40
CA PRO A 15 18.67 0.50 -4.45
C PRO A 15 19.34 -0.75 -5.02
N PHE A 16 20.64 -0.87 -4.78
CA PHE A 16 21.44 -2.05 -5.07
C PHE A 16 22.15 -2.49 -3.78
N TYR A 17 22.13 -3.78 -3.48
CA TYR A 17 22.71 -4.29 -2.25
C TYR A 17 23.88 -5.22 -2.54
N SER A 18 25.01 -4.98 -1.87
CA SER A 18 26.12 -5.90 -1.84
C SER A 18 26.05 -6.78 -0.59
N ILE A 19 26.24 -8.08 -0.74
CA ILE A 19 26.36 -9.01 0.39
C ILE A 19 27.84 -9.00 0.79
N VAL A 20 28.14 -8.54 2.01
CA VAL A 20 29.50 -8.29 2.44
C VAL A 20 29.79 -8.89 3.81
N ALA A 21 31.02 -9.38 3.97
CA ALA A 21 31.61 -9.68 5.28
C ALA A 21 32.24 -8.41 5.84
N THR A 22 31.86 -8.01 7.04
CA THR A 22 32.35 -6.78 7.65
C THR A 22 32.36 -6.88 9.18
N ASP A 23 33.10 -6.01 9.85
CA ASP A 23 33.05 -5.90 11.30
C ASP A 23 31.69 -5.34 11.75
N SER A 24 31.13 -5.90 12.82
CA SER A 24 29.87 -5.51 13.40
C SER A 24 29.82 -4.05 13.87
N ARG A 25 30.97 -3.48 14.23
CA ARG A 25 31.11 -2.10 14.71
C ARG A 25 31.07 -1.06 13.59
N LYS A 26 31.40 -1.44 12.36
CA LYS A 26 31.42 -0.54 11.21
C LYS A 26 30.01 -0.16 10.78
N ARG A 27 29.85 1.03 10.20
CA ARG A 27 28.58 1.47 9.59
C ARG A 27 28.17 0.54 8.46
N ARG A 28 26.87 0.48 8.13
CA ARG A 28 26.34 -0.43 7.12
C ARG A 28 27.01 -0.31 5.75
N ASP A 29 27.21 0.90 5.27
CA ASP A 29 27.68 1.21 3.93
C ASP A 29 29.16 1.64 3.89
N SER A 30 29.88 1.47 5.01
CA SER A 30 31.33 1.74 5.09
C SER A 30 32.14 0.57 4.57
N GLY A 31 33.46 0.71 4.57
CA GLY A 31 34.39 -0.33 4.12
C GLY A 31 34.10 -1.71 4.71
N TYR A 32 34.15 -2.69 3.87
CA TYR A 32 33.95 -4.11 4.19
C TYR A 32 35.27 -4.88 3.99
N ILE A 33 35.35 -6.10 4.53
CA ILE A 33 36.50 -6.98 4.39
C ILE A 33 36.45 -7.64 3.02
N GLU A 34 35.29 -8.21 2.68
CA GLU A 34 35.09 -8.92 1.43
C GLU A 34 33.65 -8.79 0.93
N ARG A 35 33.48 -8.78 -0.39
CA ARG A 35 32.17 -8.85 -1.05
C ARG A 35 31.94 -10.30 -1.51
N ILE A 36 30.87 -10.91 -0.96
CA ILE A 36 30.50 -12.30 -1.22
C ILE A 36 29.49 -12.42 -2.38
N GLY A 37 28.76 -11.33 -2.65
CA GLY A 37 27.75 -11.34 -3.70
C GLY A 37 26.98 -10.04 -3.78
N TYR A 38 25.89 -10.05 -4.54
CA TYR A 38 24.99 -8.89 -4.65
C TYR A 38 23.52 -9.30 -4.73
N PHE A 39 22.67 -8.35 -4.39
CA PHE A 39 21.22 -8.46 -4.47
C PHE A 39 20.61 -7.20 -5.08
N ASN A 40 19.96 -7.36 -6.22
CA ASN A 40 19.22 -6.28 -6.90
C ASN A 40 17.71 -6.51 -6.72
N PRO A 41 17.01 -5.77 -5.83
CA PRO A 41 15.57 -5.93 -5.63
C PRO A 41 14.74 -5.42 -6.81
N VAL A 42 15.28 -4.53 -7.64
CA VAL A 42 14.62 -3.84 -8.75
C VAL A 42 14.92 -4.49 -10.10
N ALA A 43 15.64 -5.61 -10.10
CA ALA A 43 15.99 -6.34 -11.33
C ALA A 43 14.78 -6.61 -12.21
N ARG A 44 14.87 -6.27 -13.50
CA ARG A 44 13.81 -6.43 -14.50
C ARG A 44 14.30 -7.27 -15.68
N GLY A 45 13.38 -8.03 -16.25
CA GLY A 45 13.68 -8.85 -17.42
C GLY A 45 14.74 -9.91 -17.14
N GLN A 46 15.82 -9.91 -17.91
CA GLN A 46 16.90 -10.89 -17.84
C GLN A 46 18.01 -10.54 -16.84
N GLU A 47 17.86 -9.46 -16.07
CA GLU A 47 18.88 -9.10 -15.07
C GLU A 47 18.96 -10.13 -13.94
N VAL A 48 20.20 -10.51 -13.58
CA VAL A 48 20.44 -11.38 -12.44
C VAL A 48 20.14 -10.62 -11.15
N ARG A 49 19.09 -11.05 -10.45
CA ARG A 49 18.64 -10.42 -9.22
C ARG A 49 19.53 -10.72 -8.03
N LEU A 50 20.02 -11.94 -7.94
CA LEU A 50 20.80 -12.44 -6.80
C LEU A 50 21.96 -13.28 -7.31
N GLN A 51 23.15 -12.89 -6.93
CA GLN A 51 24.37 -13.66 -7.15
C GLN A 51 25.08 -13.84 -5.82
N LEU A 52 25.54 -15.05 -5.54
CA LEU A 52 26.18 -15.41 -4.29
C LEU A 52 27.31 -16.41 -4.57
N GLU A 53 28.46 -16.19 -3.97
CA GLU A 53 29.57 -17.12 -3.95
C GLU A 53 29.46 -18.01 -2.71
N GLU A 54 29.00 -19.24 -2.89
CA GLU A 54 28.76 -20.16 -1.76
C GLU A 54 30.04 -20.57 -1.04
N ASP A 55 31.14 -20.72 -1.77
CA ASP A 55 32.44 -21.12 -1.20
C ASP A 55 32.93 -20.04 -0.22
N ARG A 56 32.82 -18.77 -0.61
CA ARG A 56 33.22 -17.65 0.26
C ARG A 56 32.29 -17.48 1.44
N LEU A 57 30.99 -17.71 1.22
CA LEU A 57 30.00 -17.69 2.30
C LEU A 57 30.32 -18.78 3.35
N SER A 58 30.59 -20.00 2.90
CA SER A 58 30.92 -21.15 3.75
C SER A 58 32.23 -20.92 4.52
N HIS A 59 33.23 -20.33 3.88
CA HIS A 59 34.48 -19.95 4.52
C HIS A 59 34.24 -18.99 5.69
N TRP A 60 33.47 -17.93 5.51
CA TRP A 60 33.19 -16.97 6.59
C TRP A 60 32.35 -17.56 7.71
N ILE A 61 31.43 -18.47 7.39
CA ILE A 61 30.64 -19.19 8.40
C ILE A 61 31.56 -20.08 9.26
N SER A 62 32.50 -20.79 8.63
CA SER A 62 33.47 -21.63 9.36
C SER A 62 34.40 -20.82 10.27
N GLN A 63 34.70 -19.56 9.91
CA GLN A 63 35.43 -18.60 10.72
C GLN A 63 34.58 -17.96 11.84
N GLY A 64 33.32 -18.38 12.01
CA GLY A 64 32.44 -17.89 13.06
C GLY A 64 31.74 -16.57 12.74
N ALA A 65 31.62 -16.16 11.47
CA ALA A 65 30.89 -14.96 11.09
C ALA A 65 29.38 -15.14 11.30
N GLN A 66 28.74 -14.14 11.88
CA GLN A 66 27.28 -14.13 12.07
C GLN A 66 26.58 -13.64 10.81
N ILE A 67 25.61 -14.42 10.33
CA ILE A 67 24.79 -14.06 9.18
C ILE A 67 23.55 -13.28 9.66
N SER A 68 23.24 -12.14 9.02
CA SER A 68 22.01 -11.41 9.27
C SER A 68 20.80 -12.18 8.73
N ASP A 69 19.62 -12.01 9.34
CA ASP A 69 18.40 -12.76 8.96
C ASP A 69 17.98 -12.52 7.52
N ARG A 70 18.17 -11.30 7.00
CA ARG A 70 17.88 -11.01 5.59
C ARG A 70 18.82 -11.78 4.65
N VAL A 71 20.11 -11.89 4.96
CA VAL A 71 21.04 -12.67 4.15
C VAL A 71 20.70 -14.17 4.23
N LYS A 72 20.29 -14.69 5.41
CA LYS A 72 19.82 -16.09 5.52
C LYS A 72 18.63 -16.37 4.59
N GLN A 73 17.68 -15.43 4.46
CA GLN A 73 16.56 -15.56 3.53
C GLN A 73 17.03 -15.57 2.07
N LEU A 74 17.96 -14.68 1.70
CA LEU A 74 18.51 -14.62 0.35
C LEU A 74 19.29 -15.88 -0.01
N VAL A 75 20.07 -16.45 0.92
CA VAL A 75 20.76 -17.72 0.71
C VAL A 75 19.77 -18.86 0.46
N LYS A 76 18.66 -18.90 1.21
CA LYS A 76 17.58 -19.86 0.94
C LYS A 76 16.93 -19.65 -0.42
N GLU A 77 16.65 -18.39 -0.81
CA GLU A 77 16.12 -18.09 -2.14
C GLU A 77 17.09 -18.46 -3.27
N TYR A 78 18.39 -18.35 -3.05
CA TYR A 78 19.42 -18.74 -4.02
C TYR A 78 19.45 -20.25 -4.24
N ARG A 79 19.37 -21.01 -3.15
CA ARG A 79 19.35 -22.49 -3.21
C ARG A 79 18.04 -23.05 -3.73
N ASP A 80 16.90 -22.45 -3.31
CA ASP A 80 15.57 -22.91 -3.65
C ASP A 80 14.76 -21.80 -4.36
N PRO A 81 14.77 -21.72 -5.68
CA PRO A 81 14.02 -20.71 -6.44
C PRO A 81 12.50 -20.80 -6.24
N SER A 82 11.97 -21.96 -5.88
CA SER A 82 10.55 -22.16 -5.58
C SER A 82 10.04 -21.33 -4.40
N ILE A 83 10.93 -20.98 -3.46
CA ILE A 83 10.59 -20.11 -2.32
C ILE A 83 10.18 -18.71 -2.82
N ARG A 84 10.87 -18.21 -3.85
CA ARG A 84 10.57 -16.93 -4.45
C ARG A 84 9.23 -16.93 -5.17
N GLU A 85 8.92 -17.97 -5.93
CA GLU A 85 7.64 -18.10 -6.62
C GLU A 85 6.48 -18.08 -5.62
N LYS A 86 6.61 -18.80 -4.52
CA LYS A 86 5.63 -18.77 -3.41
C LYS A 86 5.51 -17.40 -2.75
N GLN A 87 6.62 -16.65 -2.64
CA GLN A 87 6.59 -15.29 -2.09
C GLN A 87 5.90 -14.31 -3.06
N LEU A 88 6.18 -14.41 -4.35
CA LEU A 88 5.53 -13.60 -5.39
C LEU A 88 4.02 -13.87 -5.45
N ALA A 89 3.62 -15.15 -5.43
CA ALA A 89 2.22 -15.55 -5.39
C ALA A 89 1.49 -15.01 -4.12
N LYS A 90 2.14 -15.02 -2.97
CA LYS A 90 1.59 -14.41 -1.75
C LYS A 90 1.52 -12.89 -1.81
N GLN A 91 2.44 -12.23 -2.50
CA GLN A 91 2.41 -10.78 -2.67
C GLN A 91 1.32 -10.36 -3.65
N SER A 92 1.13 -11.08 -4.76
CA SER A 92 0.04 -10.81 -5.70
C SER A 92 -1.32 -11.01 -5.03
N ALA A 93 -1.55 -12.13 -4.34
CA ALA A 93 -2.78 -12.37 -3.61
C ALA A 93 -3.10 -11.27 -2.58
N LYS A 94 -2.09 -10.80 -1.83
CA LYS A 94 -2.27 -9.68 -0.89
C LYS A 94 -2.54 -8.35 -1.59
N ALA A 95 -1.97 -8.12 -2.77
CA ALA A 95 -2.23 -6.93 -3.56
C ALA A 95 -3.66 -6.94 -4.10
N ASP A 96 -4.13 -8.09 -4.57
CA ASP A 96 -5.50 -8.29 -5.07
C ASP A 96 -6.54 -8.12 -3.94
N ASP A 97 -6.27 -8.68 -2.75
CA ASP A 97 -7.12 -8.50 -1.57
C ASP A 97 -7.19 -7.04 -1.12
N LYS A 98 -6.05 -6.34 -1.18
CA LYS A 98 -6.00 -4.91 -0.86
C LYS A 98 -6.76 -4.08 -1.89
N ALA A 99 -6.60 -4.39 -3.17
CA ALA A 99 -7.34 -3.71 -4.24
C ALA A 99 -8.85 -3.91 -4.11
N LYS A 100 -9.29 -5.13 -3.81
CA LYS A 100 -10.70 -5.45 -3.55
C LYS A 100 -11.26 -4.67 -2.35
N LYS A 101 -10.49 -4.55 -1.26
CA LYS A 101 -10.90 -3.77 -0.09
C LYS A 101 -11.04 -2.28 -0.40
N ILE A 102 -10.09 -1.72 -1.14
CA ILE A 102 -10.14 -0.31 -1.54
C ILE A 102 -11.35 -0.05 -2.44
N ALA A 103 -11.58 -0.92 -3.44
CA ALA A 103 -12.74 -0.80 -4.33
C ALA A 103 -14.08 -0.96 -3.59
N ALA A 104 -14.15 -1.84 -2.59
CA ALA A 104 -15.34 -2.00 -1.75
C ALA A 104 -15.59 -0.77 -0.85
N GLU A 105 -14.52 -0.16 -0.33
CA GLU A 105 -14.60 1.04 0.49
C GLU A 105 -14.99 2.28 -0.33
N GLU A 106 -14.45 2.42 -1.54
CA GLU A 106 -14.85 3.47 -2.48
C GLU A 106 -16.32 3.35 -2.90
N LYS A 107 -16.77 2.12 -3.17
CA LYS A 107 -18.17 1.87 -3.50
C LYS A 107 -19.11 2.17 -2.33
N ALA A 108 -18.73 1.79 -1.11
CA ALA A 108 -19.52 2.09 0.08
C ALA A 108 -19.60 3.61 0.35
N LYS A 109 -18.53 4.36 0.08
CA LYS A 109 -18.53 5.83 0.17
C LYS A 109 -19.45 6.46 -0.88
N ALA A 110 -19.36 5.99 -2.12
CA ALA A 110 -20.23 6.48 -3.20
C ALA A 110 -21.71 6.19 -2.93
N ASP A 111 -22.03 5.01 -2.37
CA ASP A 111 -23.41 4.64 -2.00
C ASP A 111 -23.93 5.50 -0.83
N LEU A 112 -23.07 5.90 0.12
CA LEU A 112 -23.40 6.81 1.21
C LEU A 112 -23.66 8.23 0.69
N GLU A 113 -22.79 8.73 -0.17
CA GLU A 113 -22.89 10.06 -0.77
C GLU A 113 -24.15 10.18 -1.66
N ALA A 114 -24.46 9.12 -2.42
CA ALA A 114 -25.69 9.03 -3.19
C ALA A 114 -26.96 9.01 -2.31
N LYS A 115 -26.91 8.37 -1.15
CA LYS A 115 -28.03 8.38 -0.19
C LYS A 115 -28.21 9.74 0.50
N GLU A 116 -27.12 10.42 0.85
CA GLU A 116 -27.18 11.77 1.43
C GLU A 116 -27.73 12.76 0.40
N ALA A 117 -27.25 12.71 -0.86
CA ALA A 117 -27.77 13.57 -1.92
C ALA A 117 -29.27 13.30 -2.22
N ALA A 118 -29.72 12.03 -2.18
CA ALA A 118 -31.14 11.70 -2.35
C ALA A 118 -31.99 12.17 -1.16
N ALA A 119 -31.47 12.12 0.05
CA ALA A 119 -32.16 12.62 1.23
C ALA A 119 -32.28 14.15 1.23
N GLU A 120 -31.24 14.84 0.78
CA GLU A 120 -31.25 16.30 0.64
C GLU A 120 -32.21 16.77 -0.46
N ALA A 121 -32.24 16.04 -1.59
CA ALA A 121 -33.22 16.33 -2.65
C ALA A 121 -34.65 16.10 -2.21
N ALA A 122 -34.94 15.05 -1.45
CA ALA A 122 -36.28 14.79 -0.90
C ALA A 122 -36.71 15.83 0.13
N ALA A 123 -35.80 16.28 0.98
CA ALA A 123 -36.05 17.35 1.95
C ALA A 123 -36.32 18.72 1.26
N ALA A 124 -35.63 19.00 0.16
CA ALA A 124 -35.85 20.20 -0.63
C ALA A 124 -37.20 20.20 -1.35
N GLU A 125 -37.64 19.02 -1.83
CA GLU A 125 -38.95 18.85 -2.49
C GLU A 125 -40.09 18.97 -1.48
N GLU A 126 -39.94 18.46 -0.26
CA GLU A 126 -40.92 18.57 0.82
C GLU A 126 -41.02 20.04 1.31
N ALA A 127 -39.90 20.77 1.41
CA ALA A 127 -39.89 22.18 1.74
C ALA A 127 -40.57 23.05 0.67
N ALA A 128 -40.33 22.76 -0.62
CA ALA A 128 -40.99 23.46 -1.73
C ALA A 128 -42.51 23.19 -1.79
N ALA A 129 -42.93 21.96 -1.48
CA ALA A 129 -44.36 21.61 -1.39
C ALA A 129 -45.06 22.31 -0.20
N ALA A 130 -44.37 22.43 0.93
CA ALA A 130 -44.89 23.16 2.09
C ALA A 130 -45.01 24.67 1.83
N GLU A 131 -44.09 25.28 1.08
CA GLU A 131 -44.13 26.69 0.70
C GLU A 131 -45.24 26.97 -0.32
N ALA A 132 -45.49 26.04 -1.27
CA ALA A 132 -46.59 26.15 -2.21
C ALA A 132 -47.97 26.03 -1.54
N ALA A 133 -48.10 25.14 -0.54
CA ALA A 133 -49.32 24.98 0.25
C ALA A 133 -49.62 26.20 1.16
N ALA A 134 -48.57 26.88 1.63
CA ALA A 134 -48.71 28.12 2.41
C ALA A 134 -49.06 29.35 1.56
N ALA A 135 -48.76 29.34 0.28
CA ALA A 135 -49.08 30.42 -0.65
C ALA A 135 -50.55 30.36 -1.17
N GLU A 136 -51.23 29.24 -1.05
CA GLU A 136 -52.62 29.02 -1.51
C GLU A 136 -53.68 29.32 -0.45
N ALA A 137 -53.26 29.55 0.82
CA ALA A 137 -54.17 29.78 1.95
C ALA A 137 -54.77 31.21 2.14
N PRO A 138 -54.34 32.30 1.49
CA PRO A 138 -54.96 33.62 1.72
C PRO A 138 -56.04 34.05 0.70
N ALA A 139 -56.50 33.18 -0.22
CA ALA A 139 -57.46 33.63 -1.25
C ALA A 139 -58.94 33.29 -0.97
N GLU A 140 -59.24 32.55 0.09
CA GLU A 140 -60.60 32.07 0.35
C GLU A 140 -61.35 32.86 1.50
N GLU A 141 -60.69 33.82 2.20
CA GLU A 141 -61.23 34.55 3.31
C GLU A 141 -61.68 35.99 2.97
N ALA A 142 -61.65 36.39 1.68
CA ALA A 142 -61.99 37.72 1.23
C ALA A 142 -63.35 37.86 0.47
N ALA A 143 -64.19 36.80 0.45
CA ALA A 143 -65.40 36.74 -0.36
C ALA A 143 -66.71 36.71 0.45
N GLU A 144 -66.69 36.92 1.79
CA GLU A 144 -67.95 36.93 2.60
C GLU A 144 -67.99 38.06 3.62
N GLU A 145 -68.04 39.31 3.12
CA GLU A 145 -68.60 40.42 3.88
C GLU A 145 -68.99 41.60 2.96
N ALA A 146 -70.21 41.53 2.47
CA ALA A 146 -70.91 42.73 2.04
C ALA A 146 -72.36 42.74 2.61
N PRO A 147 -72.66 43.61 3.55
CA PRO A 147 -74.03 43.70 4.06
C PRO A 147 -74.92 44.44 3.09
N ALA A 148 -76.14 44.01 3.01
CA ALA A 148 -77.26 44.68 2.45
C ALA A 148 -77.67 45.86 3.40
N GLU A 149 -77.83 47.04 2.86
CA GLU A 149 -78.90 48.02 3.33
C GLU A 149 -79.22 49.05 2.26
N GLU A 150 -80.50 49.11 1.98
CA GLU A 150 -81.45 50.14 1.49
C GLU A 150 -81.25 50.76 0.12
#